data_5ca58206f40c79fc6ca35428f4d8bd20
#
_entry.id   5ca58206f40c79fc6ca35428f4d8bd20
#
_cell.length_a   1.000
_cell.length_b   1.000
_cell.length_c   1.000
_cell.angle_alpha   90.00
_cell.angle_beta   90.00
_cell.angle_gamma   90.00
#
_symmetry.space_group_name_H-M   'P 1'
#
loop_
_entity.id
_entity.type
_entity.pdbx_description
1 polymer ?
#
loop_
_entity_poly.entity_id
_entity_poly.type
_entity_poly.pdbx_seq_one_letter_code
_entity_poly.pdbx_strand_id
1 'polypeptide(L)'
;MKYRNKFEAQIAEVLGDLCSYESKQIPYIVNRMYIPDFIGMKGKFEILVEAKGYFRVGDIQKYKAIRDSLPKKKQLVFLLYNPDKKVRKGSKMNMAEWCEQENMKWYTLENIKDAFTN
;
A
#
# COMPACT_ATOMS: atom_id res chain seq x y z
N MET A 1 31.66 -16.38 -6.62
CA MET A 1 30.80 -15.27 -6.31
C MET A 1 30.64 -14.36 -7.54
N LYS A 2 29.44 -13.93 -7.79
CA LYS A 2 29.13 -13.15 -8.99
C LYS A 2 28.98 -11.67 -8.66
N TYR A 3 29.78 -10.82 -9.28
CA TYR A 3 29.64 -9.37 -9.14
C TYR A 3 28.79 -8.83 -10.28
N ARG A 4 28.09 -7.69 -10.05
CA ARG A 4 27.18 -7.11 -11.04
C ARG A 4 27.91 -6.52 -12.24
N ASN A 5 29.14 -6.05 -12.05
CA ASN A 5 29.91 -5.44 -13.11
C ASN A 5 31.41 -5.52 -12.82
N LYS A 6 32.21 -5.11 -13.80
CA LYS A 6 33.67 -5.16 -13.70
C LYS A 6 34.23 -4.26 -12.60
N PHE A 7 33.59 -3.11 -12.37
CA PHE A 7 34.03 -2.18 -11.34
C PHE A 7 33.88 -2.80 -9.95
N GLU A 8 32.74 -3.42 -9.69
CA GLU A 8 32.52 -4.12 -8.41
C GLU A 8 33.54 -5.25 -8.19
N ALA A 9 33.85 -5.99 -9.25
CA ALA A 9 34.88 -7.02 -9.18
C ALA A 9 36.26 -6.44 -8.84
N GLN A 10 36.61 -5.29 -9.42
CA GLN A 10 37.83 -4.59 -9.11
C GLN A 10 37.89 -4.12 -7.65
N ILE A 11 36.79 -3.58 -7.16
CA ILE A 11 36.68 -3.15 -5.77
C ILE A 11 36.85 -4.35 -4.83
N ALA A 12 36.21 -5.47 -5.14
CA ALA A 12 36.32 -6.69 -4.35
C ALA A 12 37.78 -7.18 -4.27
N GLU A 13 38.52 -7.10 -5.38
CA GLU A 13 39.92 -7.48 -5.41
C GLU A 13 40.77 -6.58 -4.52
N VAL A 14 40.54 -5.27 -4.57
CA VAL A 14 41.25 -4.30 -3.74
C VAL A 14 40.93 -4.48 -2.26
N LEU A 15 39.66 -4.67 -1.91
CA LEU A 15 39.23 -4.78 -0.50
C LEU A 15 39.58 -6.15 0.11
N GLY A 16 39.59 -7.19 -0.71
CA GLY A 16 39.94 -8.55 -0.26
C GLY A 16 39.15 -8.98 0.97
N ASP A 17 39.85 -9.43 1.99
CA ASP A 17 39.24 -9.92 3.22
C ASP A 17 38.72 -8.82 4.15
N LEU A 18 38.94 -7.55 3.82
CA LEU A 18 38.47 -6.43 4.65
C LEU A 18 36.97 -6.28 4.61
N CYS A 19 36.33 -6.70 3.52
CA CYS A 19 34.90 -6.54 3.31
C CYS A 19 34.28 -7.78 2.69
N SER A 20 32.95 -7.94 2.87
CA SER A 20 32.20 -8.96 2.17
C SER A 20 31.28 -8.30 1.15
N TYR A 21 30.96 -9.01 0.06
CA TYR A 21 30.14 -8.50 -1.01
C TYR A 21 28.65 -8.86 -0.75
N GLU A 22 27.79 -7.84 -0.62
CA GLU A 22 26.34 -8.02 -0.50
C GLU A 22 25.92 -9.12 0.49
N SER A 23 26.67 -9.24 1.60
CA SER A 23 26.48 -10.35 2.54
C SER A 23 25.31 -10.21 3.47
N LYS A 24 24.76 -9.01 3.61
CA LYS A 24 23.65 -8.73 4.53
C LYS A 24 22.66 -7.77 3.92
N GLN A 25 21.41 -7.93 4.35
CA GLN A 25 20.36 -6.96 4.07
C GLN A 25 20.16 -6.14 5.34
N ILE A 26 20.12 -4.83 5.19
CA ILE A 26 19.91 -3.91 6.32
C ILE A 26 18.56 -3.24 6.13
N PRO A 27 17.58 -3.47 7.02
CA PRO A 27 16.31 -2.79 6.93
C PRO A 27 16.47 -1.30 7.22
N TYR A 28 15.69 -0.48 6.53
CA TYR A 28 15.66 0.94 6.84
C TYR A 28 14.21 1.44 6.72
N ILE A 29 13.92 2.49 7.47
CA ILE A 29 12.56 3.03 7.56
C ILE A 29 12.51 4.35 6.80
N VAL A 30 11.48 4.48 5.97
CA VAL A 30 11.21 5.74 5.27
C VAL A 30 9.86 6.25 5.77
N ASN A 31 9.88 7.45 6.35
CA ASN A 31 8.64 8.10 6.78
C ASN A 31 7.97 8.76 5.58
N ARG A 32 6.71 8.42 5.37
CA ARG A 32 5.90 8.99 4.30
C ARG A 32 4.61 9.55 4.89
N MET A 33 4.09 10.58 4.27
CA MET A 33 2.81 11.17 4.64
C MET A 33 1.74 10.71 3.67
N TYR A 34 0.55 10.44 4.20
CA TYR A 34 -0.61 10.06 3.40
C TYR A 34 -1.65 11.18 3.46
N ILE A 35 -2.10 11.60 2.30
CA ILE A 35 -3.17 12.59 2.16
C ILE A 35 -4.37 11.88 1.55
N PRO A 36 -5.41 11.58 2.36
CA PRO A 36 -6.62 10.96 1.81
C PRO A 36 -7.37 11.93 0.89
N ASP A 37 -8.13 11.39 -0.04
CA ASP A 37 -8.92 12.23 -0.96
C ASP A 37 -9.99 13.03 -0.22
N PHE A 38 -10.66 12.40 0.76
CA PHE A 38 -11.68 13.07 1.57
C PHE A 38 -11.58 12.61 3.01
N ILE A 39 -11.96 13.48 3.93
CA ILE A 39 -11.98 13.16 5.37
C ILE A 39 -13.30 13.64 5.93
N GLY A 40 -13.97 12.79 6.69
CA GLY A 40 -15.19 13.15 7.40
C GLY A 40 -15.31 12.37 8.70
N MET A 41 -16.38 12.60 9.44
CA MET A 41 -16.58 11.97 10.74
C MET A 41 -17.80 11.07 10.71
N LYS A 42 -17.70 9.95 11.40
CA LYS A 42 -18.85 9.11 11.77
C LYS A 42 -18.79 8.93 13.29
N GLY A 43 -19.58 9.74 13.99
CA GLY A 43 -19.48 9.79 15.44
C GLY A 43 -18.08 10.21 15.86
N LYS A 44 -17.39 9.37 16.62
CA LYS A 44 -16.02 9.61 17.08
C LYS A 44 -14.96 9.14 16.09
N PHE A 45 -15.36 8.45 15.01
CA PHE A 45 -14.42 7.92 14.04
C PHE A 45 -14.16 8.93 12.93
N GLU A 46 -12.90 9.11 12.61
CA GLU A 46 -12.49 9.86 11.41
C GLU A 46 -12.42 8.89 10.25
N ILE A 47 -13.18 9.17 9.21
CA ILE A 47 -13.27 8.32 8.03
C ILE A 47 -12.43 8.94 6.93
N LEU A 48 -11.41 8.21 6.50
CA LEU A 48 -10.51 8.61 5.43
C LEU A 48 -10.96 7.90 4.15
N VAL A 49 -11.37 8.66 3.15
CA VAL A 49 -11.88 8.09 1.90
C VAL A 49 -10.81 8.18 0.83
N GLU A 50 -10.52 7.04 0.24
CA GLU A 50 -9.65 6.93 -0.92
C GLU A 50 -10.49 6.53 -2.13
N ALA A 51 -10.55 7.41 -3.13
CA ALA A 51 -11.29 7.13 -4.37
C ALA A 51 -10.37 6.42 -5.36
N LYS A 52 -10.82 5.28 -5.89
CA LYS A 52 -10.02 4.47 -6.81
C LYS A 52 -10.82 3.99 -8.01
N GLY A 53 -10.29 4.27 -9.20
CA GLY A 53 -10.77 3.67 -10.43
C GLY A 53 -10.02 2.38 -10.77
N TYR A 54 -8.75 2.29 -10.37
CA TYR A 54 -7.91 1.11 -10.55
C TYR A 54 -6.74 1.18 -9.56
N PHE A 55 -6.09 0.04 -9.34
CA PHE A 55 -4.87 -0.01 -8.53
C PHE A 55 -3.64 0.06 -9.43
N ARG A 56 -2.68 0.88 -9.02
CA ARG A 56 -1.36 0.95 -9.63
C ARG A 56 -0.42 -0.03 -8.95
N VAL A 57 0.71 -0.30 -9.60
CA VAL A 57 1.79 -1.08 -8.97
C VAL A 57 2.18 -0.41 -7.66
N GLY A 58 2.21 -1.20 -6.59
CA GLY A 58 2.56 -0.72 -5.25
C GLY A 58 1.37 -0.24 -4.41
N ASP A 59 0.20 -0.04 -5.00
CA ASP A 59 -0.97 0.45 -4.25
C ASP A 59 -1.41 -0.54 -3.16
N ILE A 60 -1.40 -1.82 -3.45
CA ILE A 60 -1.81 -2.84 -2.47
C ILE A 60 -0.97 -2.73 -1.20
N GLN A 61 0.35 -2.72 -1.36
CA GLN A 61 1.27 -2.60 -0.21
C GLN A 61 1.11 -1.27 0.49
N LYS A 62 0.94 -0.18 -0.27
CA LYS A 62 0.75 1.16 0.26
C LYS A 62 -0.47 1.24 1.17
N TYR A 63 -1.63 0.79 0.69
CA TYR A 63 -2.86 0.92 1.48
C TYR A 63 -2.92 -0.05 2.64
N LYS A 64 -2.31 -1.21 2.53
CA LYS A 64 -2.15 -2.10 3.68
C LYS A 64 -1.29 -1.45 4.76
N ALA A 65 -0.18 -0.82 4.37
CA ALA A 65 0.69 -0.13 5.32
C ALA A 65 -0.01 1.05 5.99
N ILE A 66 -0.78 1.83 5.21
CA ILE A 66 -1.57 2.94 5.76
C ILE A 66 -2.57 2.42 6.78
N ARG A 67 -3.36 1.41 6.42
CA ARG A 67 -4.34 0.80 7.32
C ARG A 67 -3.69 0.37 8.62
N ASP A 68 -2.57 -0.35 8.53
CA ASP A 68 -1.90 -0.90 9.70
C ASP A 68 -1.28 0.19 10.59
N SER A 69 -1.06 1.38 10.03
CA SER A 69 -0.49 2.52 10.77
C SER A 69 -1.55 3.40 11.41
N LEU A 70 -2.83 3.22 11.08
CA LEU A 70 -3.88 4.10 11.59
C LEU A 70 -4.24 3.76 13.04
N PRO A 71 -4.46 4.80 13.88
CA PRO A 71 -5.01 4.58 15.22
C PRO A 71 -6.47 4.10 15.14
N LYS A 72 -6.97 3.57 16.25
CA LYS A 72 -8.31 2.96 16.30
C LYS A 72 -9.45 3.87 15.87
N LYS A 73 -9.32 5.18 16.08
CA LYS A 73 -10.38 6.14 15.76
C LYS A 73 -10.33 6.62 14.31
N LYS A 74 -9.41 6.13 13.52
CA LYS A 74 -9.31 6.47 12.09
C LYS A 74 -9.52 5.22 11.26
N GLN A 75 -10.36 5.32 10.24
CA GLN A 75 -10.65 4.20 9.36
C GLN A 75 -10.44 4.62 7.91
N LEU A 76 -9.72 3.79 7.17
CA LEU A 76 -9.57 3.94 5.74
C LEU A 76 -10.70 3.18 5.06
N VAL A 77 -11.44 3.87 4.20
CA VAL A 77 -12.46 3.25 3.37
C VAL A 77 -12.21 3.61 1.91
N PHE A 78 -12.63 2.74 1.01
CA PHE A 78 -12.46 2.96 -0.42
C PHE A 78 -13.78 3.35 -1.07
N LEU A 79 -13.73 4.34 -1.95
CA LEU A 79 -14.80 4.62 -2.89
C LEU A 79 -14.35 4.08 -4.25
N LEU A 80 -14.97 2.98 -4.69
CA LEU A 80 -14.59 2.30 -5.92
C LEU A 80 -15.50 2.75 -7.06
N TYR A 81 -14.89 3.24 -8.13
CA TYR A 81 -15.64 3.60 -9.34
C TYR A 81 -16.29 2.37 -9.96
N ASN A 82 -15.55 1.27 -10.04
CA ASN A 82 -16.04 -0.01 -10.54
C ASN A 82 -15.55 -1.14 -9.62
N PRO A 83 -16.42 -1.62 -8.70
CA PRO A 83 -16.02 -2.69 -7.76
C PRO A 83 -15.57 -3.99 -8.43
N ASP A 84 -16.06 -4.25 -9.63
CA ASP A 84 -15.74 -5.48 -10.37
C ASP A 84 -14.41 -5.40 -11.12
N LYS A 85 -13.77 -4.23 -11.13
CA LYS A 85 -12.45 -4.06 -11.75
C LYS A 85 -11.43 -4.95 -11.08
N LYS A 86 -10.67 -5.71 -11.87
CA LYS A 86 -9.63 -6.58 -11.32
C LYS A 86 -8.53 -5.76 -10.66
N VAL A 87 -7.95 -6.31 -9.58
CA VAL A 87 -6.88 -5.62 -8.84
C VAL A 87 -5.64 -5.40 -9.71
N ARG A 88 -5.45 -6.27 -10.69
CA ARG A 88 -4.39 -6.13 -11.70
C ARG A 88 -4.74 -7.01 -12.89
N LYS A 89 -4.08 -6.74 -14.01
CA LYS A 89 -4.25 -7.55 -15.23
C LYS A 89 -3.93 -9.01 -14.95
N GLY A 90 -4.82 -9.90 -15.36
CA GLY A 90 -4.64 -11.34 -15.19
C GLY A 90 -5.08 -11.88 -13.82
N SER A 91 -5.45 -11.02 -12.88
CA SER A 91 -5.95 -11.45 -11.58
C SER A 91 -7.41 -11.92 -11.70
N LYS A 92 -7.77 -12.90 -10.87
CA LYS A 92 -9.17 -13.32 -10.71
C LYS A 92 -9.91 -12.49 -9.67
N MET A 93 -9.17 -11.80 -8.80
CA MET A 93 -9.74 -11.01 -7.71
C MET A 93 -10.07 -9.60 -8.20
N ASN A 94 -11.28 -9.13 -7.90
CA ASN A 94 -11.63 -7.75 -8.17
C ASN A 94 -11.31 -6.85 -6.95
N MET A 95 -11.45 -5.53 -7.14
CA MET A 95 -11.09 -4.56 -6.11
C MET A 95 -11.98 -4.68 -4.87
N ALA A 96 -13.26 -4.95 -5.05
CA ALA A 96 -14.18 -5.15 -3.93
C ALA A 96 -13.79 -6.38 -3.10
N GLU A 97 -13.48 -7.47 -3.77
CA GLU A 97 -13.02 -8.69 -3.09
C GLU A 97 -11.72 -8.46 -2.32
N TRP A 98 -10.81 -7.69 -2.89
CA TRP A 98 -9.57 -7.35 -2.20
C TRP A 98 -9.84 -6.55 -0.93
N CYS A 99 -10.72 -5.55 -1.00
CA CYS A 99 -11.10 -4.77 0.19
C CYS A 99 -11.67 -5.69 1.28
N GLU A 100 -12.56 -6.59 0.90
CA GLU A 100 -13.18 -7.52 1.86
C GLU A 100 -12.14 -8.46 2.46
N GLN A 101 -11.24 -8.99 1.64
CA GLN A 101 -10.15 -9.85 2.12
C GLN A 101 -9.27 -9.12 3.15
N GLU A 102 -9.02 -7.84 2.94
CA GLU A 102 -8.18 -7.02 3.82
C GLU A 102 -8.95 -6.36 4.95
N ASN A 103 -10.22 -6.69 5.13
CA ASN A 103 -11.08 -6.12 6.16
C ASN A 103 -11.21 -4.60 6.05
N MET A 104 -11.20 -4.08 4.85
CA MET A 104 -11.43 -2.67 4.57
C MET A 104 -12.80 -2.50 3.92
N LYS A 105 -13.54 -1.49 4.37
CA LYS A 105 -14.86 -1.20 3.81
C LYS A 105 -14.72 -0.51 2.47
N TRP A 106 -15.65 -0.79 1.58
CA TRP A 106 -15.71 -0.12 0.29
C TRP A 106 -17.14 0.32 -0.02
N TYR A 107 -17.23 1.37 -0.83
CA TYR A 107 -18.47 1.98 -1.23
C TYR A 107 -18.39 2.39 -2.69
N THR A 108 -19.54 2.68 -3.28
CA THR A 108 -19.65 3.31 -4.59
C THR A 108 -20.26 4.70 -4.43
N LEU A 109 -20.38 5.45 -5.52
CA LEU A 109 -21.04 6.76 -5.47
C LEU A 109 -22.48 6.68 -4.96
N GLU A 110 -23.14 5.56 -5.18
CA GLU A 110 -24.53 5.37 -4.79
C GLU A 110 -24.70 5.27 -3.27
N ASN A 111 -23.70 4.72 -2.56
CA ASN A 111 -23.84 4.46 -1.13
C ASN A 111 -22.72 5.04 -0.27
N ILE A 112 -21.86 5.90 -0.81
CA ILE A 112 -20.75 6.47 -0.04
C ILE A 112 -21.20 7.23 1.21
N LYS A 113 -22.38 7.81 1.20
CA LYS A 113 -22.89 8.51 2.39
C LYS A 113 -23.02 7.59 3.60
N ASP A 114 -23.20 6.29 3.38
CA ASP A 114 -23.33 5.32 4.45
C ASP A 114 -22.01 5.21 5.28
N ALA A 115 -20.89 5.61 4.72
CA ALA A 115 -19.62 5.64 5.44
C ALA A 115 -19.64 6.63 6.61
N PHE A 116 -20.53 7.63 6.59
CA PHE A 116 -20.58 8.72 7.56
C PHE A 116 -21.87 8.72 8.39
N THR A 117 -22.75 7.77 8.19
CA THR A 117 -24.03 7.68 8.89
C THR A 117 -24.16 6.32 9.57
N ASN A 118 -24.94 6.30 10.63
CA ASN A 118 -25.25 5.05 11.34
C ASN A 118 -26.43 4.32 10.70
#